data_4e5f629c83b65928fe6b4baca5a38eb0
#
_entry.id   4e5f629c83b65928fe6b4baca5a38eb0
#
_cell.length_a   1.000
_cell.length_b   1.000
_cell.length_c   1.000
_cell.angle_alpha   90.00
_cell.angle_beta   90.00
_cell.angle_gamma   90.00
#
_symmetry.space_group_name_H-M   'P 1'
#
loop_
_entity.id
_entity.type
_entity.pdbx_description
1 polymer ?
#
loop_
_entity_poly.entity_id
_entity_poly.type
_entity_poly.pdbx_seq_one_letter_code
_entity_poly.pdbx_strand_id
1 'polypeptide(L)'
;EQGGFYRSGKRGKLTQIEISAVVVCCHGGPGEDGSLQALFDLAGIRYTGPSQAGAAVGMDKLAFSGTMEAAGISSLPLHLITTDLELDEQGPLIVKPRFGGSSIGIEIVDDLPTAKALASSQPLLRNGAVVQRYLDDAIDLNISVRTYPEKSLSAIERPLRPEEDGIYSYADKYLTGSQGMASAPRELPAELPADIEGQLRTMASQVVDLAMVRSVARIDFLWNSAGLW
;
A
#
# COMPACT_ATOMS: atom_id res chain seq x y z
N GLU A 1 26.07 18.37 16.84
CA GLU A 1 25.37 19.05 15.70
C GLU A 1 23.89 18.76 15.85
N GLN A 2 23.06 19.79 15.86
CA GLN A 2 21.60 19.62 15.90
C GLN A 2 21.10 19.26 14.49
N GLY A 3 20.32 18.21 14.37
CA GLY A 3 19.60 17.90 13.14
C GLY A 3 18.62 19.04 12.76
N GLY A 4 18.29 19.18 11.47
CA GLY A 4 17.35 20.23 11.07
C GLY A 4 17.31 20.44 9.56
N PHE A 5 16.48 21.40 9.14
CA PHE A 5 16.40 21.85 7.77
C PHE A 5 17.28 23.07 7.56
N TYR A 6 18.00 23.09 6.45
CA TYR A 6 18.93 24.17 6.13
C TYR A 6 18.70 24.65 4.69
N ARG A 7 18.72 25.95 4.50
CA ARG A 7 18.76 26.56 3.17
C ARG A 7 20.21 26.75 2.75
N SER A 8 20.57 26.19 1.60
CA SER A 8 21.85 26.48 0.99
C SER A 8 21.81 27.86 0.31
N GLY A 9 22.68 28.74 0.72
CA GLY A 9 22.87 30.06 0.15
C GLY A 9 24.07 30.12 -0.81
N LYS A 10 24.34 31.32 -1.35
CA LYS A 10 25.52 31.57 -2.19
C LYS A 10 26.79 31.18 -1.41
N ARG A 11 27.75 30.56 -2.12
CA ARG A 11 29.05 30.08 -1.58
C ARG A 11 28.92 28.97 -0.51
N GLY A 12 27.82 28.16 -0.54
CA GLY A 12 27.66 27.03 0.37
C GLY A 12 27.30 27.40 1.82
N LYS A 13 26.96 28.65 2.12
CA LYS A 13 26.50 29.04 3.45
C LYS A 13 25.17 28.35 3.77
N LEU A 14 25.13 27.56 4.84
CA LEU A 14 23.93 26.96 5.35
C LEU A 14 23.26 27.88 6.37
N THR A 15 21.96 28.10 6.20
CA THR A 15 21.14 28.82 7.17
C THR A 15 20.04 27.90 7.64
N GLN A 16 19.97 27.67 8.95
CA GLN A 16 18.95 26.83 9.55
C GLN A 16 17.56 27.44 9.33
N ILE A 17 16.61 26.57 9.01
CA ILE A 17 15.20 26.94 8.89
C ILE A 17 14.50 26.40 10.14
N GLU A 18 13.92 27.29 10.92
CA GLU A 18 13.05 26.91 12.04
C GLU A 18 11.72 26.36 11.51
N ILE A 19 11.41 25.13 11.91
CA ILE A 19 10.15 24.48 11.58
C ILE A 19 9.55 23.85 12.84
N SER A 20 8.23 23.91 12.97
CA SER A 20 7.52 23.31 14.10
C SER A 20 7.12 21.87 13.83
N ALA A 21 6.85 21.53 12.60
CA ALA A 21 6.49 20.18 12.14
C ALA A 21 6.64 20.06 10.62
N VAL A 22 6.68 18.83 10.14
CA VAL A 22 6.72 18.47 8.72
C VAL A 22 5.41 17.79 8.32
N VAL A 23 4.80 18.24 7.22
CA VAL A 23 3.74 17.53 6.54
C VAL A 23 4.38 16.67 5.45
N VAL A 24 4.34 15.35 5.61
CA VAL A 24 4.91 14.41 4.65
C VAL A 24 3.87 14.18 3.54
N CYS A 25 4.17 14.66 2.34
CA CYS A 25 3.36 14.48 1.13
C CYS A 25 4.14 13.70 0.05
N CYS A 26 5.13 12.91 0.46
CA CYS A 26 5.90 12.08 -0.45
C CYS A 26 5.08 10.87 -0.90
N HIS A 27 5.39 10.38 -2.10
CA HIS A 27 4.78 9.18 -2.67
C HIS A 27 5.89 8.15 -2.92
N GLY A 28 5.72 6.96 -2.37
CA GLY A 28 6.76 5.93 -2.37
C GLY A 28 7.93 6.21 -1.40
N GLY A 29 8.97 5.38 -1.48
CA GLY A 29 10.20 5.59 -0.71
C GLY A 29 11.01 6.82 -1.20
N PRO A 30 11.66 7.55 -0.31
CA PRO A 30 11.84 7.29 1.14
C PRO A 30 10.72 7.83 2.04
N GLY A 31 9.64 8.37 1.48
CA GLY A 31 8.58 9.03 2.26
C GLY A 31 7.60 8.08 2.93
N GLU A 32 7.39 6.90 2.35
CA GLU A 32 6.41 5.91 2.80
C GLU A 32 7.04 4.60 3.33
N ASP A 33 8.39 4.47 3.32
CA ASP A 33 9.09 3.24 3.73
C ASP A 33 9.71 3.31 5.14
N GLY A 34 9.52 4.42 5.84
CA GLY A 34 10.08 4.64 7.18
C GLY A 34 11.39 5.42 7.21
N SER A 35 12.05 5.65 6.08
CA SER A 35 13.35 6.32 6.02
C SER A 35 13.29 7.77 6.48
N LEU A 36 12.34 8.55 5.95
CA LEU A 36 12.15 9.94 6.39
C LEU A 36 11.63 10.01 7.82
N GLN A 37 10.77 9.10 8.23
CA GLN A 37 10.25 9.00 9.58
C GLN A 37 11.38 8.79 10.59
N ALA A 38 12.31 7.86 10.32
CA ALA A 38 13.49 7.63 11.15
C ALA A 38 14.38 8.88 11.23
N LEU A 39 14.57 9.58 10.11
CA LEU A 39 15.35 10.83 10.09
C LEU A 39 14.70 11.90 10.97
N PHE A 40 13.38 12.06 10.91
CA PHE A 40 12.66 13.04 11.71
C PHE A 40 12.67 12.67 13.20
N ASP A 41 12.50 11.39 13.52
CA ASP A 41 12.58 10.89 14.90
C ASP A 41 13.96 11.18 15.50
N LEU A 42 15.06 10.88 14.79
CA LEU A 42 16.42 11.17 15.22
C LEU A 42 16.69 12.67 15.37
N ALA A 43 16.09 13.50 14.53
CA ALA A 43 16.22 14.95 14.57
C ALA A 43 15.28 15.62 15.59
N GLY A 44 14.40 14.89 16.26
CA GLY A 44 13.39 15.44 17.16
C GLY A 44 12.33 16.30 16.48
N ILE A 45 12.09 16.06 15.18
CA ILE A 45 11.16 16.84 14.36
C ILE A 45 9.81 16.14 14.31
N ARG A 46 8.75 16.85 14.66
CA ARG A 46 7.37 16.34 14.53
C ARG A 46 6.96 16.24 13.05
N TYR A 47 6.23 15.18 12.69
CA TYR A 47 5.79 14.96 11.32
C TYR A 47 4.40 14.28 11.27
N THR A 48 3.74 14.39 10.11
CA THR A 48 2.52 13.64 9.80
C THR A 48 2.87 12.29 9.18
N GLY A 49 1.96 11.31 9.33
CA GLY A 49 2.12 9.97 8.75
C GLY A 49 2.45 8.91 9.80
N PRO A 50 2.70 7.67 9.36
CA PRO A 50 2.97 6.53 10.24
C PRO A 50 4.30 6.69 11.00
N SER A 51 4.51 5.85 12.03
CA SER A 51 5.84 5.69 12.62
C SER A 51 6.80 5.04 11.62
N GLN A 52 8.11 5.13 11.89
CA GLN A 52 9.11 4.41 11.09
C GLN A 52 8.78 2.91 10.98
N ALA A 53 8.40 2.26 12.08
CA ALA A 53 8.05 0.84 12.07
C ALA A 53 6.76 0.56 11.28
N GLY A 54 5.72 1.38 11.47
CA GLY A 54 4.46 1.23 10.72
C GLY A 54 4.64 1.45 9.22
N ALA A 55 5.45 2.43 8.83
CA ALA A 55 5.78 2.68 7.43
C ALA A 55 6.54 1.50 6.80
N ALA A 56 7.53 0.95 7.52
CA ALA A 56 8.32 -0.18 7.04
C ALA A 56 7.46 -1.44 6.84
N VAL A 57 6.57 -1.75 7.79
CA VAL A 57 5.62 -2.88 7.66
C VAL A 57 4.64 -2.63 6.51
N GLY A 58 4.07 -1.43 6.39
CA GLY A 58 3.10 -1.12 5.34
C GLY A 58 3.71 -1.12 3.92
N MET A 59 5.01 -0.84 3.79
CA MET A 59 5.71 -0.85 2.50
C MET A 59 6.11 -2.26 2.06
N ASP A 60 6.43 -3.15 2.98
CA ASP A 60 6.83 -4.53 2.70
C ASP A 60 5.60 -5.45 2.67
N LYS A 61 5.15 -5.82 1.47
CA LYS A 61 3.97 -6.67 1.28
C LYS A 61 4.06 -8.01 2.00
N LEU A 62 5.27 -8.60 2.07
CA LEU A 62 5.48 -9.87 2.75
C LEU A 62 5.40 -9.71 4.28
N ALA A 63 6.00 -8.66 4.83
CA ALA A 63 5.92 -8.37 6.26
C ALA A 63 4.49 -8.01 6.68
N PHE A 64 3.80 -7.20 5.87
CA PHE A 64 2.39 -6.86 6.10
C PHE A 64 1.49 -8.10 6.10
N SER A 65 1.56 -8.92 5.05
CA SER A 65 0.77 -10.16 4.94
C SER A 65 1.04 -11.10 6.11
N GLY A 66 2.31 -11.34 6.46
CA GLY A 66 2.66 -12.20 7.60
C GLY A 66 2.17 -11.63 8.95
N THR A 67 2.14 -10.31 9.11
CA THR A 67 1.58 -9.67 10.31
C THR A 67 0.07 -9.90 10.40
N MET A 68 -0.65 -9.75 9.30
CA MET A 68 -2.09 -9.98 9.25
C MET A 68 -2.43 -11.45 9.50
N GLU A 69 -1.72 -12.36 8.86
CA GLU A 69 -1.88 -13.80 9.04
C GLU A 69 -1.64 -14.23 10.49
N ALA A 70 -0.55 -13.78 11.10
CA ALA A 70 -0.23 -14.07 12.51
C ALA A 70 -1.30 -13.57 13.50
N ALA A 71 -2.04 -12.53 13.13
CA ALA A 71 -3.15 -11.97 13.91
C ALA A 71 -4.51 -12.62 13.57
N GLY A 72 -4.57 -13.56 12.64
CA GLY A 72 -5.81 -14.20 12.18
C GLY A 72 -6.72 -13.29 11.37
N ILE A 73 -6.18 -12.22 10.78
CA ILE A 73 -6.92 -11.37 9.84
C ILE A 73 -6.90 -12.03 8.47
N SER A 74 -8.08 -12.13 7.86
CA SER A 74 -8.22 -12.69 6.52
C SER A 74 -7.38 -11.90 5.51
N SER A 75 -6.45 -12.57 4.85
CA SER A 75 -5.63 -12.04 3.77
C SER A 75 -5.40 -13.13 2.72
N LEU A 76 -5.22 -12.75 1.47
CA LEU A 76 -4.84 -13.71 0.45
C LEU A 76 -3.43 -14.21 0.73
N PRO A 77 -3.20 -15.54 0.68
CA PRO A 77 -1.86 -16.09 0.82
C PRO A 77 -0.87 -15.40 -0.11
N LEU A 78 0.27 -14.98 0.43
CA LEU A 78 1.29 -14.26 -0.30
C LEU A 78 2.64 -14.95 -0.11
N HIS A 79 3.30 -15.28 -1.19
CA HIS A 79 4.55 -16.02 -1.17
C HIS A 79 5.70 -15.20 -1.77
N LEU A 80 6.88 -15.29 -1.15
CA LEU A 80 8.10 -14.78 -1.76
C LEU A 80 8.51 -15.72 -2.90
N ILE A 81 8.74 -15.18 -4.08
CA ILE A 81 9.22 -15.98 -5.21
C ILE A 81 10.69 -16.34 -4.97
N THR A 82 10.94 -17.63 -4.75
CA THR A 82 12.26 -18.22 -4.65
C THR A 82 12.41 -19.33 -5.71
N THR A 83 13.61 -19.82 -5.93
CA THR A 83 13.85 -20.91 -6.91
C THR A 83 13.15 -22.19 -6.54
N ASP A 84 13.04 -22.47 -5.24
CA ASP A 84 12.45 -23.64 -4.63
C ASP A 84 10.97 -23.50 -4.22
N LEU A 85 10.36 -22.32 -4.48
CA LEU A 85 8.93 -22.13 -4.22
C LEU A 85 8.11 -23.15 -5.03
N GLU A 86 7.23 -23.83 -4.36
CA GLU A 86 6.19 -24.70 -4.95
C GLU A 86 4.83 -24.17 -4.51
N LEU A 87 3.87 -24.15 -5.43
CA LEU A 87 2.48 -23.77 -5.15
C LEU A 87 1.57 -24.85 -5.74
N ASP A 88 0.63 -25.31 -4.94
CA ASP A 88 -0.43 -26.23 -5.40
C ASP A 88 -1.59 -25.46 -6.07
N GLU A 89 -1.52 -24.14 -6.10
CA GLU A 89 -2.56 -23.28 -6.66
C GLU A 89 -2.58 -23.36 -8.19
N GLN A 90 -3.76 -23.63 -8.74
CA GLN A 90 -4.03 -23.59 -10.18
C GLN A 90 -4.74 -22.28 -10.53
N GLY A 91 -4.42 -21.73 -11.69
CA GLY A 91 -5.03 -20.54 -12.25
C GLY A 91 -4.08 -19.35 -12.27
N PRO A 92 -4.56 -18.19 -12.73
CA PRO A 92 -3.73 -17.03 -12.91
C PRO A 92 -3.17 -16.53 -11.57
N LEU A 93 -1.92 -16.12 -11.60
CA LEU A 93 -1.17 -15.57 -10.50
C LEU A 93 -0.88 -14.10 -10.75
N ILE A 94 -0.83 -13.31 -9.69
CA ILE A 94 -0.38 -11.92 -9.77
C ILE A 94 0.99 -11.79 -9.09
N VAL A 95 1.95 -11.28 -9.86
CA VAL A 95 3.33 -11.02 -9.41
C VAL A 95 3.46 -9.53 -9.10
N LYS A 96 4.06 -9.22 -7.97
CA LYS A 96 4.23 -7.83 -7.50
C LYS A 96 5.66 -7.64 -6.97
N PRO A 97 6.24 -6.43 -7.10
CA PRO A 97 7.41 -6.08 -6.30
C PRO A 97 7.06 -6.20 -4.81
N ARG A 98 7.96 -6.79 -4.02
CA ARG A 98 7.81 -6.87 -2.56
C ARG A 98 7.62 -5.50 -1.95
N PHE A 99 8.42 -4.52 -2.41
CA PHE A 99 8.36 -3.13 -1.97
C PHE A 99 7.82 -2.24 -3.09
N GLY A 100 7.11 -1.17 -2.71
CA GLY A 100 6.55 -0.22 -3.66
C GLY A 100 5.02 -0.29 -3.74
N GLY A 101 4.45 0.55 -4.61
CA GLY A 101 3.01 0.73 -4.74
C GLY A 101 2.59 1.18 -6.15
N SER A 102 1.40 1.78 -6.26
CA SER A 102 0.87 2.40 -7.48
C SER A 102 0.77 1.46 -8.68
N SER A 103 0.64 0.16 -8.46
CA SER A 103 0.58 -0.89 -9.50
C SER A 103 1.81 -0.95 -10.43
N ILE A 104 2.93 -0.32 -10.03
CA ILE A 104 4.16 -0.37 -10.83
C ILE A 104 4.83 -1.74 -10.67
N GLY A 105 5.11 -2.40 -11.82
CA GLY A 105 5.76 -3.72 -11.86
C GLY A 105 4.85 -4.87 -11.43
N ILE A 106 3.53 -4.69 -11.51
CA ILE A 106 2.54 -5.75 -11.31
C ILE A 106 2.25 -6.42 -12.64
N GLU A 107 2.26 -7.76 -12.66
CA GLU A 107 1.97 -8.58 -13.83
C GLU A 107 1.07 -9.76 -13.46
N ILE A 108 0.13 -10.10 -14.33
CA ILE A 108 -0.66 -11.33 -14.24
C ILE A 108 -0.01 -12.37 -15.15
N VAL A 109 0.17 -13.57 -14.63
CA VAL A 109 0.79 -14.70 -15.34
C VAL A 109 -0.03 -15.95 -15.14
N ASP A 110 0.06 -16.88 -16.06
CA ASP A 110 -0.76 -18.10 -16.05
C ASP A 110 -0.27 -19.14 -15.04
N ASP A 111 1.02 -19.13 -14.71
CA ASP A 111 1.65 -20.18 -13.90
C ASP A 111 2.88 -19.72 -13.11
N LEU A 112 3.30 -20.56 -12.16
CA LEU A 112 4.46 -20.30 -11.31
C LEU A 112 5.81 -20.28 -12.08
N PRO A 113 6.06 -21.16 -13.07
CA PRO A 113 7.27 -21.05 -13.89
C PRO A 113 7.43 -19.68 -14.57
N THR A 114 6.35 -19.15 -15.14
CA THR A 114 6.33 -17.80 -15.73
C THR A 114 6.58 -16.72 -14.68
N ALA A 115 5.97 -16.83 -13.49
CA ALA A 115 6.22 -15.92 -12.38
C ALA A 115 7.70 -15.91 -11.95
N LYS A 116 8.34 -17.08 -11.87
CA LYS A 116 9.78 -17.21 -11.54
C LYS A 116 10.68 -16.61 -12.62
N ALA A 117 10.37 -16.84 -13.91
CA ALA A 117 11.09 -16.24 -15.02
C ALA A 117 10.99 -14.71 -15.00
N LEU A 118 9.79 -14.17 -14.74
CA LEU A 118 9.55 -12.75 -14.62
C LEU A 118 10.35 -12.15 -13.45
N ALA A 119 10.29 -12.77 -12.27
CA ALA A 119 11.01 -12.33 -11.08
C ALA A 119 12.53 -12.25 -11.27
N SER A 120 13.10 -13.14 -12.11
CA SER A 120 14.52 -13.16 -12.40
C SER A 120 14.96 -12.17 -13.49
N SER A 121 14.06 -11.76 -14.37
CA SER A 121 14.36 -10.93 -15.55
C SER A 121 14.02 -9.46 -15.39
N GLN A 122 12.99 -9.14 -14.59
CA GLN A 122 12.46 -7.78 -14.46
C GLN A 122 13.25 -6.94 -13.44
N PRO A 123 13.83 -5.78 -13.82
CA PRO A 123 14.58 -4.94 -12.89
C PRO A 123 13.79 -4.44 -11.68
N LEU A 124 12.48 -4.23 -11.84
CA LEU A 124 11.59 -3.78 -10.75
C LEU A 124 11.38 -4.84 -9.67
N LEU A 125 11.61 -6.11 -9.97
CA LEU A 125 11.44 -7.25 -9.09
C LEU A 125 12.72 -7.68 -8.37
N ARG A 126 13.88 -7.08 -8.70
CA ARG A 126 15.20 -7.47 -8.18
C ARG A 126 15.36 -7.39 -6.67
N ASN A 127 14.58 -6.55 -5.99
CA ASN A 127 14.60 -6.40 -4.53
C ASN A 127 13.63 -7.37 -3.81
N GLY A 128 13.17 -8.38 -4.53
CA GLY A 128 12.20 -9.37 -4.11
C GLY A 128 10.88 -9.22 -4.87
N ALA A 129 10.37 -10.35 -5.32
CA ALA A 129 9.07 -10.48 -5.95
C ALA A 129 8.17 -11.34 -5.08
N VAL A 130 6.92 -10.97 -4.96
CA VAL A 130 5.89 -11.75 -4.27
C VAL A 130 4.82 -12.19 -5.26
N VAL A 131 4.21 -13.33 -5.00
CA VAL A 131 3.17 -13.92 -5.82
C VAL A 131 1.99 -14.34 -4.96
N GLN A 132 0.80 -14.18 -5.47
CA GLN A 132 -0.45 -14.66 -4.90
C GLN A 132 -1.41 -15.04 -6.02
N ARG A 133 -2.48 -15.75 -5.68
CA ARG A 133 -3.56 -16.03 -6.63
C ARG A 133 -4.17 -14.71 -7.13
N TYR A 134 -4.42 -14.62 -8.43
CA TYR A 134 -5.20 -13.53 -9.01
C TYR A 134 -6.69 -13.87 -8.94
N LEU A 135 -7.49 -12.94 -8.45
CA LEU A 135 -8.94 -13.04 -8.38
C LEU A 135 -9.53 -12.08 -9.42
N ASP A 136 -9.96 -12.62 -10.55
CA ASP A 136 -10.52 -11.85 -11.66
C ASP A 136 -11.93 -11.31 -11.37
N ASP A 137 -12.67 -12.00 -10.51
CA ASP A 137 -14.02 -11.67 -10.07
C ASP A 137 -14.07 -10.77 -8.81
N ALA A 138 -12.93 -10.47 -8.20
CA ALA A 138 -12.91 -9.64 -7.00
C ALA A 138 -13.00 -8.15 -7.34
N ILE A 139 -13.73 -7.42 -6.52
CA ILE A 139 -13.80 -5.97 -6.56
C ILE A 139 -12.86 -5.35 -5.52
N ASP A 140 -12.29 -4.20 -5.87
CA ASP A 140 -11.51 -3.37 -4.94
C ASP A 140 -12.44 -2.57 -4.05
N LEU A 141 -12.13 -2.53 -2.75
CA LEU A 141 -12.79 -1.68 -1.77
C LEU A 141 -11.73 -0.93 -0.98
N ASN A 142 -11.90 0.36 -0.83
CA ASN A 142 -10.95 1.22 -0.12
C ASN A 142 -11.63 1.86 1.09
N ILE A 143 -10.92 1.94 2.20
CA ILE A 143 -11.35 2.71 3.37
C ILE A 143 -10.17 3.51 3.90
N SER A 144 -10.42 4.77 4.20
CA SER A 144 -9.41 5.61 4.85
C SER A 144 -9.60 5.63 6.35
N VAL A 145 -8.52 5.74 7.08
CA VAL A 145 -8.51 5.89 8.52
C VAL A 145 -7.81 7.18 8.92
N ARG A 146 -8.32 7.82 9.95
CA ARG A 146 -7.68 8.89 10.68
C ARG A 146 -7.54 8.46 12.12
N THR A 147 -6.35 8.60 12.72
CA THR A 147 -6.10 8.16 14.09
C THR A 147 -6.07 9.30 15.11
N TYR A 148 -6.15 10.57 14.67
CA TYR A 148 -6.14 11.75 15.52
C TYR A 148 -7.23 12.76 15.08
N PRO A 149 -7.94 13.44 16.01
CA PRO A 149 -7.84 13.32 17.49
C PRO A 149 -8.40 11.99 18.00
N GLU A 150 -9.27 11.34 17.25
CA GLU A 150 -9.87 10.04 17.54
C GLU A 150 -9.80 9.15 16.31
N LYS A 151 -9.70 7.83 16.53
CA LYS A 151 -9.75 6.86 15.43
C LYS A 151 -11.10 6.93 14.73
N SER A 152 -11.10 7.18 13.44
CA SER A 152 -12.29 7.31 12.62
C SER A 152 -12.05 6.69 11.24
N LEU A 153 -13.02 5.96 10.75
CA LEU A 153 -13.04 5.36 9.43
C LEU A 153 -13.93 6.19 8.49
N SER A 154 -13.52 6.33 7.25
CA SER A 154 -14.30 7.00 6.21
C SER A 154 -15.51 6.17 5.76
N ALA A 155 -16.28 6.71 4.81
CA ALA A 155 -17.10 5.88 3.93
C ALA A 155 -16.20 4.90 3.15
N ILE A 156 -16.77 3.75 2.76
CA ILE A 156 -16.08 2.78 1.90
C ILE A 156 -16.23 3.25 0.45
N GLU A 157 -15.14 3.23 -0.28
CA GLU A 157 -15.08 3.55 -1.70
C GLU A 157 -14.90 2.27 -2.51
N ARG A 158 -15.64 2.15 -3.61
CA ARG A 158 -15.42 1.17 -4.65
C ARG A 158 -14.90 1.88 -5.89
N PRO A 159 -13.60 1.76 -6.23
CA PRO A 159 -13.09 2.22 -7.51
C PRO A 159 -13.74 1.43 -8.65
N LEU A 160 -14.23 2.13 -9.67
CA LEU A 160 -14.80 1.48 -10.86
C LEU A 160 -13.68 1.30 -11.88
N ARG A 161 -13.38 0.04 -12.24
CA ARG A 161 -12.35 -0.28 -13.24
C ARG A 161 -12.87 0.07 -14.64
N PRO A 162 -12.04 0.61 -15.53
CA PRO A 162 -12.36 0.64 -16.96
C PRO A 162 -12.53 -0.80 -17.46
N GLU A 163 -13.49 -1.01 -18.38
CA GLU A 163 -13.91 -2.35 -18.83
C GLU A 163 -12.82 -3.16 -19.57
N GLU A 164 -11.69 -2.55 -19.95
CA GLU A 164 -10.74 -3.17 -20.90
C GLU A 164 -9.49 -3.83 -20.29
N ASP A 165 -9.11 -3.51 -19.05
CA ASP A 165 -7.88 -4.07 -18.46
C ASP A 165 -8.08 -4.50 -17.00
N GLY A 166 -7.98 -5.79 -16.73
CA GLY A 166 -8.23 -6.41 -15.42
C GLY A 166 -7.46 -5.85 -14.21
N ILE A 167 -6.49 -4.96 -14.39
CA ILE A 167 -5.73 -4.27 -13.32
C ILE A 167 -5.94 -2.77 -13.44
N TYR A 168 -6.25 -2.12 -12.31
CA TYR A 168 -6.24 -0.65 -12.20
C TYR A 168 -4.78 -0.16 -12.31
N SER A 169 -4.37 0.17 -13.53
CA SER A 169 -2.98 0.49 -13.86
C SER A 169 -2.52 1.84 -13.27
N TYR A 170 -1.21 2.09 -13.30
CA TYR A 170 -0.65 3.41 -12.95
C TYR A 170 -1.24 4.51 -13.85
N ALA A 171 -1.46 4.21 -15.13
CA ALA A 171 -2.04 5.16 -16.07
C ALA A 171 -3.48 5.53 -15.68
N ASP A 172 -4.29 4.57 -15.25
CA ASP A 172 -5.65 4.80 -14.78
C ASP A 172 -5.69 5.62 -13.49
N LYS A 173 -4.72 5.41 -12.61
CA LYS A 173 -4.63 6.11 -11.33
C LYS A 173 -4.17 7.57 -11.47
N TYR A 174 -3.29 7.86 -12.42
CA TYR A 174 -2.57 9.14 -12.43
C TYR A 174 -2.58 9.89 -13.78
N LEU A 175 -2.86 9.23 -14.91
CA LEU A 175 -2.72 9.80 -16.24
C LEU A 175 -4.04 10.02 -16.98
N THR A 176 -5.12 9.36 -16.58
CA THR A 176 -6.44 9.50 -17.20
C THR A 176 -7.16 10.72 -16.64
N GLY A 177 -7.11 11.82 -17.41
CA GLY A 177 -7.88 13.04 -17.17
C GLY A 177 -7.08 14.23 -16.60
N SER A 178 -7.52 15.43 -16.93
CA SER A 178 -6.89 16.70 -16.53
C SER A 178 -6.97 17.00 -15.02
N GLN A 179 -7.66 16.17 -14.23
CA GLN A 179 -7.86 16.37 -12.79
C GLN A 179 -7.29 15.21 -11.93
N GLY A 180 -6.55 14.26 -12.51
CA GLY A 180 -5.90 13.16 -11.79
C GLY A 180 -6.89 12.23 -11.08
N MET A 181 -6.48 11.64 -9.95
CA MET A 181 -7.28 10.68 -9.17
C MET A 181 -8.67 11.19 -8.74
N ALA A 182 -8.88 12.52 -8.70
CA ALA A 182 -10.18 13.08 -8.32
C ALA A 182 -11.28 12.83 -9.35
N SER A 183 -10.94 12.48 -10.59
CA SER A 183 -11.88 12.26 -11.69
C SER A 183 -12.15 10.78 -12.01
N ALA A 184 -11.45 9.84 -11.37
CA ALA A 184 -11.67 8.42 -11.60
C ALA A 184 -13.10 8.01 -11.17
N PRO A 185 -13.83 7.23 -12.00
CA PRO A 185 -15.17 6.76 -11.65
C PRO A 185 -15.12 5.91 -10.37
N ARG A 186 -16.07 6.16 -9.46
CA ARG A 186 -16.14 5.45 -8.17
C ARG A 186 -17.54 5.53 -7.57
N GLU A 187 -17.86 4.55 -6.75
CA GLU A 187 -19.01 4.60 -5.84
C GLU A 187 -18.52 5.04 -4.45
N LEU A 188 -19.14 6.08 -3.90
CA LEU A 188 -18.82 6.59 -2.55
C LEU A 188 -20.08 7.19 -1.90
N PRO A 189 -20.66 6.57 -0.87
CA PRO A 189 -20.27 5.25 -0.33
C PRO A 189 -20.55 4.10 -1.31
N ALA A 190 -19.75 3.03 -1.23
CA ALA A 190 -20.00 1.80 -1.93
C ALA A 190 -21.27 1.11 -1.40
N GLU A 191 -22.11 0.59 -2.30
CA GLU A 191 -23.25 -0.22 -1.92
C GLU A 191 -22.82 -1.66 -1.63
N LEU A 192 -22.87 -2.06 -0.35
CA LEU A 192 -22.42 -3.36 0.13
C LEU A 192 -23.49 -4.02 1.01
N PRO A 193 -23.54 -5.36 1.07
CA PRO A 193 -24.28 -6.05 2.11
C PRO A 193 -23.84 -5.59 3.50
N ALA A 194 -24.77 -5.40 4.43
CA ALA A 194 -24.48 -4.83 5.73
C ALA A 194 -23.48 -5.66 6.57
N ASP A 195 -23.49 -6.97 6.40
CA ASP A 195 -22.54 -7.89 7.03
C ASP A 195 -21.12 -7.72 6.47
N ILE A 196 -20.97 -7.52 5.17
CA ILE A 196 -19.67 -7.26 4.52
C ILE A 196 -19.13 -5.88 4.93
N GLU A 197 -19.98 -4.86 4.94
CA GLU A 197 -19.59 -3.54 5.45
C GLU A 197 -19.09 -3.61 6.90
N GLY A 198 -19.83 -4.33 7.77
CA GLY A 198 -19.45 -4.51 9.16
C GLY A 198 -18.13 -5.26 9.34
N GLN A 199 -17.91 -6.34 8.58
CA GLN A 199 -16.66 -7.08 8.58
C GLN A 199 -15.49 -6.22 8.11
N LEU A 200 -15.62 -5.49 7.00
CA LEU A 200 -14.58 -4.62 6.46
C LEU A 200 -14.16 -3.55 7.47
N ARG A 201 -15.13 -2.88 8.11
CA ARG A 201 -14.85 -1.87 9.12
C ARG A 201 -14.12 -2.45 10.33
N THR A 202 -14.50 -3.65 10.75
CA THR A 202 -13.84 -4.37 11.86
C THR A 202 -12.40 -4.71 11.48
N MET A 203 -12.18 -5.32 10.33
CA MET A 203 -10.85 -5.64 9.81
C MET A 203 -9.99 -4.39 9.66
N ALA A 204 -10.53 -3.31 9.07
CA ALA A 204 -9.81 -2.06 8.92
C ALA A 204 -9.33 -1.50 10.27
N SER A 205 -10.18 -1.55 11.29
CA SER A 205 -9.81 -1.09 12.64
C SER A 205 -8.68 -1.94 13.25
N GLN A 206 -8.70 -3.26 13.05
CA GLN A 206 -7.65 -4.16 13.52
C GLN A 206 -6.33 -3.95 12.77
N VAL A 207 -6.38 -3.80 11.44
CA VAL A 207 -5.21 -3.51 10.60
C VAL A 207 -4.52 -2.23 11.05
N VAL A 208 -5.28 -1.18 11.36
CA VAL A 208 -4.74 0.10 11.87
C VAL A 208 -3.88 -0.10 13.11
N ASP A 209 -4.37 -0.89 14.06
CA ASP A 209 -3.68 -1.12 15.32
C ASP A 209 -2.43 -2.02 15.13
N LEU A 210 -2.57 -3.09 14.33
CA LEU A 210 -1.49 -4.04 14.05
C LEU A 210 -0.36 -3.46 13.20
N ALA A 211 -0.70 -2.70 12.17
CA ALA A 211 0.27 -2.03 11.31
C ALA A 211 0.81 -0.72 11.92
N MET A 212 0.46 -0.41 13.17
CA MET A 212 0.91 0.79 13.89
C MET A 212 0.66 2.09 13.10
N VAL A 213 -0.50 2.17 12.44
CA VAL A 213 -0.89 3.33 11.63
C VAL A 213 -1.05 4.54 12.54
N ARG A 214 -0.42 5.65 12.15
CA ARG A 214 -0.62 6.97 12.77
C ARG A 214 -1.02 7.98 11.69
N SER A 215 -1.75 9.02 12.10
CA SER A 215 -2.23 10.10 11.23
C SER A 215 -3.31 9.61 10.26
N VAL A 216 -3.02 9.50 8.98
CA VAL A 216 -3.97 9.10 7.95
C VAL A 216 -3.37 7.99 7.11
N ALA A 217 -4.15 6.96 6.82
CA ALA A 217 -3.79 5.90 5.87
C ALA A 217 -5.03 5.44 5.10
N ARG A 218 -4.82 4.79 3.96
CA ARG A 218 -5.84 4.05 3.23
C ARG A 218 -5.52 2.55 3.33
N ILE A 219 -6.56 1.76 3.50
CA ILE A 219 -6.50 0.30 3.51
C ILE A 219 -7.34 -0.17 2.35
N ASP A 220 -6.76 -1.04 1.55
CA ASP A 220 -7.36 -1.58 0.35
C ASP A 220 -7.75 -3.04 0.61
N PHE A 221 -8.96 -3.42 0.22
CA PHE A 221 -9.52 -4.75 0.36
C PHE A 221 -9.93 -5.30 -0.99
N LEU A 222 -9.97 -6.63 -1.09
CA LEU A 222 -10.60 -7.36 -2.18
C LEU A 222 -11.82 -8.10 -1.63
N TRP A 223 -12.90 -8.09 -2.38
CA TRP A 223 -14.13 -8.81 -2.04
C TRP A 223 -14.74 -9.50 -3.25
N ASN A 224 -15.16 -10.75 -3.05
CA ASN A 224 -16.04 -11.49 -3.96
C ASN A 224 -16.97 -12.42 -3.17
N SER A 225 -17.69 -13.33 -3.86
CA SER A 225 -18.59 -14.29 -3.22
C SER A 225 -17.88 -15.31 -2.30
N ALA A 226 -16.58 -15.51 -2.44
CA ALA A 226 -15.81 -16.44 -1.62
C ALA A 226 -15.26 -15.80 -0.33
N GLY A 227 -15.11 -14.48 -0.27
CA GLY A 227 -14.62 -13.82 0.94
C GLY A 227 -14.27 -12.36 0.81
N LEU A 228 -13.78 -11.83 1.92
CA LEU A 228 -13.22 -10.49 2.08
C LEU A 228 -11.77 -10.63 2.60
N TRP A 229 -10.85 -9.98 1.89
CA TRP A 229 -9.41 -9.98 2.20
C TRP A 229 -8.81 -8.60 2.25
#